data_6423fabee675c231224c367bd93085d5
#
_entry.id   6423fabee675c231224c367bd93085d5
#
_cell.length_a   1.000
_cell.length_b   1.000
_cell.length_c   1.000
_cell.angle_alpha   90.00
_cell.angle_beta   90.00
_cell.angle_gamma   90.00
#
_symmetry.space_group_name_H-M   'P 1'
#
loop_
_entity.id
_entity.type
_entity.pdbx_description
1 polymer ?
#
loop_
_entity_poly.entity_id
_entity_poly.type
_entity_poly.pdbx_seq_one_letter_code
_entity_poly.pdbx_strand_id
1 'polypeptide(L)'
;LWSTEEEQLKTGYWSRLPVKSYDFQAAIRESGEIAESYKKVKKLHYFVNEYEKDLAPMIPVIPKWEEDGLQVAVRSNNETGYMFGINYSRYHPKKVQKSVKFEVKLKDKTLRFPQKGIEMQDSTVFIWPLNVELDAMRLNYATAQLMGSVDNCYLFFQNRQIPVELSFDKSTVKGVEVNRAKIKEESDSWVVSGLNPGKDCVLKIQLQNGEEKCVVILTEKEADNCWLLEQDGKKVCYISDADLYSSLGDVYIFSTDKKAAYYKLKTGMNPGFEQKAVIFNQQQMDIRIQSKGILEEAKWLETANFHGIEPY
;
A
#
# COMPACT_ATOMS: atom_id res chain seq x y z
N LEU A 1 1.28 10.52 -27.79
CA LEU A 1 1.03 9.20 -28.38
C LEU A 1 1.58 9.21 -29.80
N TRP A 2 2.75 8.66 -29.97
CA TRP A 2 3.31 8.45 -31.31
C TRP A 2 2.49 7.34 -31.97
N SER A 3 1.82 7.64 -33.08
CA SER A 3 1.23 6.58 -33.86
C SER A 3 2.30 6.00 -34.77
N THR A 4 2.31 4.71 -34.93
CA THR A 4 3.18 4.00 -35.87
C THR A 4 3.05 4.51 -37.31
N GLU A 5 1.92 5.12 -37.66
CA GLU A 5 1.74 5.79 -38.95
C GLU A 5 2.69 6.99 -39.12
N GLU A 6 2.90 7.76 -38.06
CA GLU A 6 3.77 8.92 -38.08
C GLU A 6 5.25 8.53 -38.16
N GLU A 7 5.65 7.47 -37.45
CA GLU A 7 6.99 6.91 -37.54
C GLU A 7 7.23 6.26 -38.91
N GLN A 8 6.28 5.51 -39.41
CA GLN A 8 6.37 4.92 -40.76
C GLN A 8 6.47 5.99 -41.86
N LEU A 9 5.74 7.08 -41.74
CA LEU A 9 5.82 8.22 -42.65
C LEU A 9 7.18 8.91 -42.56
N LYS A 10 7.75 9.06 -41.38
CA LYS A 10 9.05 9.73 -41.19
C LYS A 10 10.23 8.87 -41.63
N THR A 11 10.17 7.58 -41.36
CA THR A 11 11.28 6.64 -41.62
C THR A 11 11.19 5.96 -42.99
N GLY A 12 10.02 6.03 -43.64
CA GLY A 12 9.76 5.31 -44.90
C GLY A 12 9.68 3.81 -44.76
N TYR A 13 9.66 3.29 -43.53
CA TYR A 13 9.54 1.86 -43.23
C TYR A 13 8.10 1.47 -42.98
N TRP A 14 7.53 0.69 -43.88
CA TRP A 14 6.16 0.21 -43.78
C TRP A 14 6.08 -1.15 -43.09
N SER A 15 5.41 -1.18 -41.94
CA SER A 15 5.08 -2.41 -41.23
C SER A 15 3.56 -2.63 -41.23
N ARG A 16 3.14 -3.86 -41.47
CA ARG A 16 1.71 -4.25 -41.37
C ARG A 16 1.25 -4.45 -39.93
N LEU A 17 2.18 -4.43 -38.96
CA LEU A 17 1.87 -4.57 -37.56
C LEU A 17 1.70 -3.20 -36.93
N PRO A 18 0.50 -2.82 -36.46
CA PRO A 18 0.30 -1.56 -35.75
C PRO A 18 0.95 -1.66 -34.36
N VAL A 19 2.19 -1.22 -34.26
CA VAL A 19 2.85 -1.06 -32.96
C VAL A 19 2.58 0.37 -32.52
N LYS A 20 1.73 0.55 -31.52
CA LYS A 20 1.42 1.88 -30.99
C LYS A 20 2.42 2.35 -29.94
N SER A 21 3.07 1.44 -29.26
CA SER A 21 3.98 1.73 -28.18
C SER A 21 4.78 0.46 -27.82
N TYR A 22 6.02 0.63 -27.36
CA TYR A 22 6.84 -0.41 -26.77
C TYR A 22 6.63 -0.58 -25.27
N ASP A 23 5.68 0.12 -24.67
CA ASP A 23 5.44 0.10 -23.24
C ASP A 23 5.15 -1.30 -22.69
N PHE A 24 4.54 -2.18 -23.48
CA PHE A 24 4.16 -3.55 -23.05
C PHE A 24 3.49 -3.57 -21.66
N GLN A 25 2.68 -2.56 -21.35
CA GLN A 25 2.06 -2.35 -20.03
C GLN A 25 3.08 -2.02 -18.91
N ALA A 26 4.19 -1.39 -19.26
CA ALA A 26 5.17 -0.91 -18.30
C ALA A 26 4.54 -0.05 -17.20
N ALA A 27 5.10 -0.14 -15.99
CA ALA A 27 4.63 0.63 -14.85
C ALA A 27 4.85 2.15 -15.05
N ILE A 28 5.91 2.54 -15.77
CA ILE A 28 6.17 3.89 -16.26
C ILE A 28 6.21 3.78 -17.78
N ARG A 29 5.36 4.55 -18.46
CA ARG A 29 5.20 4.52 -19.89
C ARG A 29 6.34 5.26 -20.61
N GLU A 30 6.48 5.07 -21.92
CA GLU A 30 7.43 5.81 -22.75
C GLU A 30 7.28 7.34 -22.61
N SER A 31 6.05 7.81 -22.39
CA SER A 31 5.75 9.23 -22.15
C SER A 31 6.15 9.72 -20.75
N GLY A 32 6.63 8.84 -19.85
CA GLY A 32 6.85 9.15 -18.43
C GLY A 32 5.58 9.09 -17.56
N GLU A 33 4.42 8.81 -18.15
CA GLU A 33 3.16 8.66 -17.42
C GLU A 33 3.17 7.43 -16.51
N ILE A 34 2.68 7.59 -15.29
CA ILE A 34 2.52 6.50 -14.33
C ILE A 34 1.26 5.69 -14.68
N ALA A 35 1.43 4.39 -14.93
CA ALA A 35 0.34 3.48 -15.22
C ALA A 35 -0.32 2.95 -13.93
N GLU A 36 -1.55 2.45 -14.03
CA GLU A 36 -2.25 1.79 -12.92
C GLU A 36 -1.46 0.60 -12.34
N SER A 37 -0.68 -0.10 -13.16
CA SER A 37 0.21 -1.16 -12.71
C SER A 37 1.28 -0.67 -11.73
N TYR A 38 1.81 0.55 -11.92
CA TYR A 38 2.74 1.18 -10.97
C TYR A 38 2.10 1.34 -9.58
N LYS A 39 0.88 1.88 -9.53
CA LYS A 39 0.16 2.11 -8.27
C LYS A 39 -0.06 0.81 -7.48
N LYS A 40 -0.31 -0.28 -8.18
CA LYS A 40 -0.46 -1.62 -7.56
C LYS A 40 0.86 -2.20 -7.09
N VAL A 41 1.90 -2.11 -7.92
CA VAL A 41 3.22 -2.69 -7.62
C VAL A 41 3.94 -1.91 -6.52
N LYS A 42 3.83 -0.58 -6.47
CA LYS A 42 4.48 0.24 -5.45
C LYS A 42 4.12 -0.17 -4.01
N LYS A 43 2.87 -0.60 -3.74
CA LYS A 43 2.45 -1.08 -2.42
C LYS A 43 3.27 -2.30 -1.97
N LEU A 44 3.52 -3.21 -2.91
CA LEU A 44 4.36 -4.37 -2.66
C LEU A 44 5.82 -3.94 -2.43
N HIS A 45 6.32 -3.00 -3.22
CA HIS A 45 7.69 -2.49 -3.06
C HIS A 45 7.88 -1.77 -1.72
N TYR A 46 6.90 -0.97 -1.26
CA TYR A 46 6.96 -0.36 0.07
C TYR A 46 7.09 -1.41 1.16
N PHE A 47 6.25 -2.45 1.12
CA PHE A 47 6.30 -3.55 2.06
C PHE A 47 7.64 -4.29 2.02
N VAL A 48 8.10 -4.69 0.83
CA VAL A 48 9.35 -5.44 0.69
C VAL A 48 10.55 -4.62 1.15
N ASN A 49 10.65 -3.36 0.75
CA ASN A 49 11.78 -2.50 1.11
C ASN A 49 11.86 -2.22 2.62
N GLU A 50 10.72 -2.14 3.29
CA GLU A 50 10.69 -1.86 4.73
C GLU A 50 10.96 -3.10 5.57
N TYR A 51 10.46 -4.26 5.13
CA TYR A 51 10.53 -5.53 5.88
C TYR A 51 11.47 -6.56 5.25
N GLU A 52 12.35 -6.16 4.33
CA GLU A 52 13.28 -7.07 3.65
C GLU A 52 14.18 -7.86 4.60
N LYS A 53 14.65 -7.22 5.68
CA LYS A 53 15.53 -7.83 6.69
C LYS A 53 14.83 -8.96 7.45
N ASP A 54 13.52 -8.80 7.66
CA ASP A 54 12.70 -9.83 8.30
C ASP A 54 12.34 -10.94 7.30
N LEU A 55 12.01 -10.55 6.07
CA LEU A 55 11.58 -11.48 5.02
C LEU A 55 12.72 -12.35 4.48
N ALA A 56 13.93 -11.79 4.32
CA ALA A 56 15.04 -12.47 3.67
C ALA A 56 15.43 -13.81 4.34
N PRO A 57 15.55 -13.92 5.67
CA PRO A 57 15.88 -15.16 6.34
C PRO A 57 14.71 -16.15 6.47
N MET A 58 13.47 -15.73 6.17
CA MET A 58 12.30 -16.58 6.34
C MET A 58 12.25 -17.69 5.28
N ILE A 59 11.90 -18.89 5.71
CA ILE A 59 11.75 -20.07 4.85
C ILE A 59 10.29 -20.22 4.44
N PRO A 60 10.00 -20.51 3.14
CA PRO A 60 8.63 -20.74 2.69
C PRO A 60 8.11 -22.11 3.14
N VAL A 61 6.90 -22.12 3.68
CA VAL A 61 6.11 -23.32 3.94
C VAL A 61 4.91 -23.29 3.02
N ILE A 62 4.83 -24.30 2.17
CA ILE A 62 3.80 -24.40 1.13
C ILE A 62 2.95 -25.62 1.42
N PRO A 63 1.70 -25.46 1.90
CA PRO A 63 0.79 -26.58 2.11
C PRO A 63 0.32 -27.17 0.77
N LYS A 64 -0.25 -28.35 0.80
CA LYS A 64 -0.95 -28.90 -0.35
C LYS A 64 -2.26 -28.13 -0.57
N TRP A 65 -2.55 -27.79 -1.80
CA TRP A 65 -3.79 -27.11 -2.18
C TRP A 65 -4.69 -28.02 -3.00
N GLU A 66 -5.98 -27.80 -2.89
CA GLU A 66 -6.93 -28.31 -3.87
C GLU A 66 -6.84 -27.43 -5.13
N GLU A 67 -7.06 -28.01 -6.30
CA GLU A 67 -6.93 -27.34 -7.61
C GLU A 67 -7.78 -26.05 -7.70
N ASP A 68 -9.02 -26.12 -7.22
CA ASP A 68 -9.96 -24.99 -7.18
C ASP A 68 -9.89 -24.20 -5.85
N GLY A 69 -9.06 -24.61 -4.91
CA GLY A 69 -8.96 -24.02 -3.57
C GLY A 69 -8.17 -22.71 -3.54
N LEU A 70 -8.26 -22.05 -2.38
CA LEU A 70 -7.40 -20.92 -2.03
C LEU A 70 -5.97 -21.41 -1.90
N GLN A 71 -5.06 -20.81 -2.64
CA GLN A 71 -3.64 -21.11 -2.54
C GLN A 71 -3.02 -20.21 -1.48
N VAL A 72 -2.33 -20.79 -0.52
CA VAL A 72 -1.62 -20.08 0.54
C VAL A 72 -0.22 -20.60 0.71
N ALA A 73 0.70 -19.72 1.07
CA ALA A 73 2.05 -20.06 1.51
C ALA A 73 2.40 -19.15 2.68
N VAL A 74 3.25 -19.63 3.58
CA VAL A 74 3.74 -18.81 4.70
C VAL A 74 5.25 -18.74 4.62
N ARG A 75 5.81 -17.54 4.63
CA ARG A 75 7.24 -17.34 4.91
C ARG A 75 7.39 -17.08 6.41
N SER A 76 8.25 -17.81 7.07
CA SER A 76 8.41 -17.74 8.53
C SER A 76 9.81 -18.11 8.97
N ASN A 77 10.23 -17.54 10.10
CA ASN A 77 11.40 -17.98 10.88
C ASN A 77 11.02 -18.86 12.07
N ASN A 78 9.82 -19.47 12.07
CA ASN A 78 9.14 -20.22 13.10
C ASN A 78 8.49 -19.38 14.22
N GLU A 79 8.90 -18.16 14.45
CA GLU A 79 8.34 -17.27 15.50
C GLU A 79 7.41 -16.23 14.90
N THR A 80 7.83 -15.64 13.80
CA THR A 80 7.08 -14.64 13.04
C THR A 80 6.95 -15.06 11.59
N GLY A 81 6.03 -14.46 10.85
CA GLY A 81 5.89 -14.76 9.43
C GLY A 81 4.92 -13.86 8.70
N TYR A 82 4.79 -14.16 7.42
CA TYR A 82 3.81 -13.53 6.53
C TYR A 82 3.11 -14.61 5.72
N MET A 83 1.78 -14.54 5.70
CA MET A 83 0.95 -15.42 4.88
C MET A 83 0.67 -14.76 3.54
N PHE A 84 1.04 -15.43 2.49
CA PHE A 84 0.74 -15.07 1.10
C PHE A 84 -0.43 -15.90 0.63
N GLY A 85 -1.47 -15.26 0.15
CA GLY A 85 -2.66 -15.95 -0.33
C GLY A 85 -3.10 -15.44 -1.68
N ILE A 86 -3.59 -16.35 -2.51
CA ILE A 86 -4.09 -16.05 -3.85
C ILE A 86 -5.31 -16.91 -4.18
N ASN A 87 -6.41 -16.24 -4.53
CA ASN A 87 -7.61 -16.85 -5.13
C ASN A 87 -7.77 -16.33 -6.56
N TYR A 88 -6.82 -16.66 -7.42
CA TYR A 88 -6.75 -16.18 -8.80
C TYR A 88 -6.33 -17.28 -9.75
N SER A 89 -6.90 -17.27 -10.94
CA SER A 89 -6.43 -18.06 -12.07
C SER A 89 -6.42 -17.20 -13.33
N ARG A 90 -5.39 -17.36 -14.15
CA ARG A 90 -5.23 -16.57 -15.37
C ARG A 90 -6.32 -16.81 -16.41
N TYR A 91 -6.82 -18.04 -16.48
CA TYR A 91 -7.67 -18.49 -17.59
C TYR A 91 -9.14 -18.72 -17.19
N HIS A 92 -9.40 -18.92 -15.90
CA HIS A 92 -10.74 -19.26 -15.42
C HIS A 92 -11.02 -18.50 -14.12
N PRO A 93 -12.18 -17.87 -13.98
CA PRO A 93 -12.58 -17.26 -12.72
C PRO A 93 -12.57 -18.31 -11.60
N LYS A 94 -11.96 -17.97 -10.48
CA LYS A 94 -11.96 -18.82 -9.28
C LYS A 94 -13.30 -18.70 -8.56
N LYS A 95 -13.73 -19.80 -7.97
CA LYS A 95 -14.90 -19.79 -7.10
C LYS A 95 -14.66 -18.96 -5.87
N VAL A 96 -15.71 -18.33 -5.35
CA VAL A 96 -15.70 -17.68 -4.04
C VAL A 96 -15.44 -18.74 -2.97
N GLN A 97 -14.38 -18.57 -2.20
CA GLN A 97 -14.11 -19.42 -1.06
C GLN A 97 -14.88 -18.87 0.14
N LYS A 98 -15.77 -19.68 0.71
CA LYS A 98 -16.66 -19.26 1.81
C LYS A 98 -16.17 -19.76 3.16
N SER A 99 -16.46 -18.97 4.19
CA SER A 99 -16.16 -19.32 5.59
C SER A 99 -14.69 -19.66 5.85
N VAL A 100 -13.78 -18.99 5.14
CA VAL A 100 -12.33 -19.24 5.25
C VAL A 100 -11.85 -18.82 6.63
N LYS A 101 -11.12 -19.74 7.28
CA LYS A 101 -10.37 -19.52 8.52
C LYS A 101 -9.01 -20.19 8.39
N PHE A 102 -8.04 -19.66 9.09
CA PHE A 102 -6.68 -20.18 9.10
C PHE A 102 -6.28 -20.66 10.49
N GLU A 103 -5.51 -21.74 10.53
CA GLU A 103 -4.74 -22.15 11.69
C GLU A 103 -3.26 -22.17 11.28
N VAL A 104 -2.45 -21.36 11.96
CA VAL A 104 -1.01 -21.29 11.73
C VAL A 104 -0.29 -21.63 13.02
N LYS A 105 0.51 -22.68 12.99
CA LYS A 105 1.33 -23.13 14.11
C LYS A 105 2.70 -22.50 14.01
N LEU A 106 3.03 -21.64 14.95
CA LEU A 106 4.37 -21.10 15.19
C LEU A 106 5.01 -21.90 16.34
N LYS A 107 6.28 -21.63 16.62
CA LYS A 107 7.05 -22.35 17.65
C LYS A 107 6.32 -22.44 19.00
N ASP A 108 5.89 -21.29 19.53
CA ASP A 108 5.30 -21.18 20.86
C ASP A 108 3.83 -20.73 20.86
N LYS A 109 3.24 -20.58 19.69
CA LYS A 109 1.89 -20.02 19.54
C LYS A 109 1.15 -20.61 18.35
N THR A 110 -0.14 -20.88 18.54
CA THR A 110 -1.03 -21.24 17.44
C THR A 110 -2.00 -20.08 17.19
N LEU A 111 -1.96 -19.51 16.01
CA LEU A 111 -2.86 -18.45 15.58
C LEU A 111 -4.07 -19.06 14.88
N ARG A 112 -5.28 -18.71 15.33
CA ARG A 112 -6.54 -19.07 14.68
C ARG A 112 -7.31 -17.82 14.32
N PHE A 113 -7.45 -17.54 13.03
CA PHE A 113 -8.05 -16.30 12.54
C PHE A 113 -8.66 -16.47 11.15
N PRO A 114 -9.55 -15.54 10.74
CA PRO A 114 -10.24 -14.60 11.59
C PRO A 114 -11.22 -15.31 12.54
N GLN A 115 -11.73 -14.61 13.56
CA GLN A 115 -12.70 -15.20 14.50
C GLN A 115 -13.97 -15.69 13.80
N LYS A 116 -14.44 -14.91 12.84
CA LYS A 116 -15.55 -15.29 11.95
C LYS A 116 -15.01 -15.64 10.58
N GLY A 117 -15.50 -16.74 9.99
CA GLY A 117 -15.17 -17.10 8.62
C GLY A 117 -15.47 -15.97 7.65
N ILE A 118 -14.56 -15.76 6.73
CA ILE A 118 -14.61 -14.69 5.70
C ILE A 118 -14.79 -15.29 4.32
N GLU A 119 -15.22 -14.46 3.36
CA GLU A 119 -15.31 -14.83 1.95
C GLU A 119 -14.09 -14.28 1.20
N MET A 120 -13.49 -15.14 0.38
CA MET A 120 -12.41 -14.76 -0.56
C MET A 120 -12.96 -14.79 -1.97
N GLN A 121 -13.13 -13.61 -2.55
CA GLN A 121 -13.60 -13.43 -3.92
C GLN A 121 -12.55 -13.89 -4.94
N ASP A 122 -12.98 -14.10 -6.19
CA ASP A 122 -12.04 -14.25 -7.29
C ASP A 122 -11.06 -13.07 -7.38
N SER A 123 -9.86 -13.33 -7.85
CA SER A 123 -8.80 -12.32 -8.01
C SER A 123 -8.36 -11.65 -6.69
N THR A 124 -8.62 -12.31 -5.55
CA THR A 124 -8.09 -11.87 -4.25
C THR A 124 -6.63 -12.27 -4.11
N VAL A 125 -5.80 -11.30 -3.76
CA VAL A 125 -4.37 -11.50 -3.41
C VAL A 125 -4.09 -10.76 -2.12
N PHE A 126 -3.34 -11.37 -1.21
CA PHE A 126 -3.00 -10.74 0.06
C PHE A 126 -1.66 -11.21 0.63
N ILE A 127 -1.06 -10.35 1.47
CA ILE A 127 0.09 -10.66 2.31
C ILE A 127 -0.24 -10.21 3.73
N TRP A 128 -0.47 -11.17 4.63
CA TRP A 128 -0.90 -10.87 5.99
C TRP A 128 0.18 -11.19 7.02
N PRO A 129 0.47 -10.27 7.94
CA PRO A 129 1.45 -10.47 9.00
C PRO A 129 0.96 -11.47 10.05
N LEU A 130 1.89 -12.26 10.58
CA LEU A 130 1.67 -13.30 11.59
C LEU A 130 2.71 -13.15 12.71
N ASN A 131 2.27 -12.80 13.90
CA ASN A 131 3.08 -12.63 15.11
C ASN A 131 4.30 -11.70 14.91
N VAL A 132 4.09 -10.63 14.13
CA VAL A 132 5.17 -9.67 13.83
C VAL A 132 5.35 -8.67 14.96
N GLU A 133 6.58 -8.25 15.15
CA GLU A 133 6.94 -7.15 16.04
C GLU A 133 7.13 -5.88 15.21
N LEU A 134 6.30 -4.88 15.47
CA LEU A 134 6.34 -3.58 14.82
C LEU A 134 6.87 -2.58 15.85
N ASP A 135 8.19 -2.37 15.88
CA ASP A 135 8.94 -1.80 17.01
C ASP A 135 8.59 -2.57 18.31
N ALA A 136 8.10 -1.87 19.33
CA ALA A 136 7.69 -2.48 20.59
C ALA A 136 6.24 -3.00 20.60
N MET A 137 5.52 -2.95 19.48
CA MET A 137 4.13 -3.42 19.32
C MET A 137 4.11 -4.82 18.70
N ARG A 138 3.61 -5.81 19.40
CA ARG A 138 3.40 -7.16 18.85
C ARG A 138 2.00 -7.32 18.28
N LEU A 139 1.94 -7.56 17.00
CA LEU A 139 0.72 -7.86 16.24
C LEU A 139 0.64 -9.38 16.02
N ASN A 140 -0.34 -10.04 16.63
CA ASN A 140 -0.54 -11.48 16.45
C ASN A 140 -0.91 -11.82 15.01
N TYR A 141 -1.85 -11.08 14.43
CA TYR A 141 -2.23 -11.18 13.01
C TYR A 141 -3.02 -9.95 12.57
N ALA A 142 -3.10 -9.76 11.27
CA ALA A 142 -4.06 -8.86 10.65
C ALA A 142 -4.61 -9.50 9.37
N THR A 143 -5.94 -9.36 9.11
CA THR A 143 -6.56 -9.66 7.81
C THR A 143 -6.55 -8.42 6.90
N ALA A 144 -5.49 -7.64 7.00
CA ALA A 144 -5.15 -6.49 6.19
C ALA A 144 -3.68 -6.56 5.82
N GLN A 145 -3.32 -6.03 4.68
CA GLN A 145 -1.94 -6.05 4.21
C GLN A 145 -1.15 -4.88 4.78
N LEU A 146 -0.03 -5.19 5.43
CA LEU A 146 0.94 -4.20 5.88
C LEU A 146 1.65 -3.60 4.66
N MET A 147 1.75 -2.27 4.62
CA MET A 147 2.36 -1.57 3.49
C MET A 147 3.67 -0.87 3.88
N GLY A 148 3.73 -0.31 5.07
CA GLY A 148 4.89 0.41 5.57
C GLY A 148 4.56 1.23 6.80
N SER A 149 5.48 2.11 7.22
CA SER A 149 5.29 3.00 8.36
C SER A 149 5.77 4.42 8.08
N VAL A 150 5.30 5.37 8.86
CA VAL A 150 5.82 6.74 8.95
C VAL A 150 5.82 7.13 10.42
N ASP A 151 6.99 7.42 10.97
CA ASP A 151 7.21 7.66 12.40
C ASP A 151 6.58 6.52 13.26
N ASN A 152 5.62 6.85 14.12
CA ASN A 152 4.93 5.89 14.97
C ASN A 152 3.65 5.31 14.36
N CYS A 153 3.36 5.56 13.06
CA CYS A 153 2.14 5.13 12.38
C CYS A 153 2.42 4.03 11.36
N TYR A 154 1.77 2.88 11.51
CA TYR A 154 1.82 1.75 10.58
C TYR A 154 0.65 1.81 9.62
N LEU A 155 0.93 1.64 8.33
CA LEU A 155 -0.04 1.73 7.24
C LEU A 155 -0.41 0.34 6.76
N PHE A 156 -1.69 0.04 6.84
CA PHE A 156 -2.29 -1.18 6.31
C PHE A 156 -3.33 -0.83 5.26
N PHE A 157 -3.71 -1.79 4.46
CA PHE A 157 -4.87 -1.66 3.58
C PHE A 157 -5.69 -2.94 3.51
N GLN A 158 -6.98 -2.75 3.28
CA GLN A 158 -7.94 -3.83 3.06
C GLN A 158 -7.76 -4.44 1.68
N ASN A 159 -7.68 -5.76 1.60
CA ASN A 159 -7.66 -6.50 0.34
C ASN A 159 -9.11 -6.83 -0.09
N ARG A 160 -9.52 -6.39 -1.29
CA ARG A 160 -10.78 -6.84 -1.92
C ARG A 160 -11.99 -6.86 -0.99
N GLN A 161 -12.19 -5.85 -0.16
CA GLN A 161 -13.31 -5.75 0.80
C GLN A 161 -13.36 -6.89 1.84
N ILE A 162 -12.30 -7.65 2.03
CA ILE A 162 -12.22 -8.63 3.11
C ILE A 162 -12.40 -7.89 4.45
N PRO A 163 -13.29 -8.36 5.34
CA PRO A 163 -13.43 -7.75 6.66
C PRO A 163 -12.10 -7.72 7.41
N VAL A 164 -11.72 -6.55 7.87
CA VAL A 164 -10.46 -6.36 8.58
C VAL A 164 -10.62 -6.73 10.03
N GLU A 165 -9.72 -7.59 10.50
CA GLU A 165 -9.56 -7.99 11.90
C GLU A 165 -8.08 -7.95 12.26
N LEU A 166 -7.75 -7.34 13.41
CA LEU A 166 -6.40 -7.30 13.96
C LEU A 166 -6.41 -7.87 15.36
N SER A 167 -5.33 -8.56 15.73
CA SER A 167 -5.11 -9.03 17.08
C SER A 167 -3.76 -8.56 17.60
N PHE A 168 -3.78 -7.85 18.73
CA PHE A 168 -2.58 -7.32 19.37
C PHE A 168 -2.29 -8.10 20.65
N ASP A 169 -1.02 -8.38 20.92
CA ASP A 169 -0.58 -9.10 22.11
C ASP A 169 -0.60 -8.17 23.34
N LYS A 170 -1.29 -8.59 24.41
CA LYS A 170 -1.41 -7.81 25.64
C LYS A 170 -0.10 -7.70 26.43
N SER A 171 0.89 -8.55 26.14
CA SER A 171 2.21 -8.40 26.76
C SER A 171 2.93 -7.13 26.32
N THR A 172 2.58 -6.61 25.14
CA THR A 172 3.17 -5.37 24.60
C THR A 172 2.16 -4.23 24.47
N VAL A 173 0.86 -4.55 24.29
CA VAL A 173 -0.21 -3.57 24.11
C VAL A 173 -1.09 -3.47 25.33
N LYS A 174 -1.15 -2.29 25.94
CA LYS A 174 -1.99 -1.97 27.10
C LYS A 174 -3.44 -1.72 26.74
N GLY A 175 -3.67 -1.07 25.58
CA GLY A 175 -5.01 -0.72 25.12
C GLY A 175 -5.04 -0.27 23.67
N VAL A 176 -6.24 -0.34 23.10
CA VAL A 176 -6.54 0.08 21.72
C VAL A 176 -7.73 1.02 21.74
N GLU A 177 -7.63 2.14 21.06
CA GLU A 177 -8.70 3.09 20.83
C GLU A 177 -8.98 3.24 19.34
N VAL A 178 -10.22 3.17 18.94
CA VAL A 178 -10.65 3.36 17.55
C VAL A 178 -12.13 3.78 17.50
N ASN A 179 -12.45 4.64 16.55
CA ASN A 179 -13.83 5.03 16.30
C ASN A 179 -14.59 3.93 15.54
N ARG A 180 -15.82 3.62 16.01
CA ARG A 180 -16.79 2.74 15.32
C ARG A 180 -16.25 1.34 14.98
N ALA A 181 -15.55 0.71 15.90
CA ALA A 181 -15.12 -0.67 15.80
C ALA A 181 -15.55 -1.49 17.00
N LYS A 182 -15.40 -2.80 16.91
CA LYS A 182 -15.60 -3.73 18.02
C LYS A 182 -14.24 -4.12 18.57
N ILE A 183 -13.98 -3.80 19.82
CA ILE A 183 -12.79 -4.22 20.54
C ILE A 183 -13.21 -5.30 21.51
N LYS A 184 -12.62 -6.48 21.40
CA LYS A 184 -12.81 -7.60 22.29
C LYS A 184 -11.52 -7.85 23.05
N GLU A 185 -11.61 -7.78 24.34
CA GLU A 185 -10.53 -8.19 25.24
C GLU A 185 -10.57 -9.70 25.44
N GLU A 186 -9.48 -10.36 25.13
CA GLU A 186 -9.25 -11.78 25.42
C GLU A 186 -8.20 -11.94 26.53
N SER A 187 -7.88 -13.16 26.92
CA SER A 187 -6.91 -13.42 28.00
C SER A 187 -5.54 -12.80 27.71
N ASP A 188 -5.06 -12.95 26.47
CA ASP A 188 -3.71 -12.60 26.02
C ASP A 188 -3.67 -11.60 24.86
N SER A 189 -4.83 -11.15 24.39
CA SER A 189 -4.90 -10.30 23.20
C SER A 189 -6.05 -9.29 23.21
N TRP A 190 -5.87 -8.24 22.44
CA TRP A 190 -6.91 -7.31 22.01
C TRP A 190 -7.30 -7.65 20.59
N VAL A 191 -8.54 -8.04 20.34
CA VAL A 191 -9.05 -8.31 18.98
C VAL A 191 -9.94 -7.17 18.55
N VAL A 192 -9.58 -6.54 17.43
CA VAL A 192 -10.30 -5.40 16.84
C VAL A 192 -10.93 -5.83 15.52
N SER A 193 -12.23 -5.62 15.39
CA SER A 193 -13.01 -6.02 14.21
C SER A 193 -14.14 -5.02 13.92
N GLY A 194 -14.82 -5.20 12.78
CA GLY A 194 -15.89 -4.28 12.36
C GLY A 194 -15.37 -2.88 12.03
N LEU A 195 -14.12 -2.81 11.61
CA LEU A 195 -13.48 -1.61 11.12
C LEU A 195 -14.10 -1.16 9.79
N ASN A 196 -14.11 0.14 9.57
CA ASN A 196 -14.50 0.74 8.30
C ASN A 196 -13.24 1.34 7.64
N PRO A 197 -12.53 0.60 6.78
CA PRO A 197 -11.29 1.06 6.17
C PRO A 197 -11.45 2.38 5.41
N GLY A 198 -10.42 3.20 5.49
CA GLY A 198 -10.31 4.52 4.88
C GLY A 198 -9.28 5.35 5.62
N LYS A 199 -8.93 6.52 5.08
CA LYS A 199 -7.96 7.45 5.70
C LYS A 199 -8.36 7.89 7.12
N ASP A 200 -9.64 7.79 7.48
CA ASP A 200 -10.16 8.11 8.81
C ASP A 200 -10.22 6.90 9.75
N CYS A 201 -9.85 5.71 9.26
CA CYS A 201 -9.76 4.50 10.07
C CYS A 201 -8.40 4.43 10.77
N VAL A 202 -8.31 5.14 11.88
CA VAL A 202 -7.09 5.31 12.67
C VAL A 202 -7.28 4.67 14.04
N LEU A 203 -6.41 3.72 14.37
CA LEU A 203 -6.32 3.08 15.67
C LEU A 203 -5.19 3.72 16.45
N LYS A 204 -5.44 4.14 17.69
CA LYS A 204 -4.41 4.54 18.65
C LYS A 204 -4.10 3.35 19.53
N ILE A 205 -2.84 3.01 19.62
CA ILE A 205 -2.34 1.84 20.34
C ILE A 205 -1.47 2.33 21.50
N GLN A 206 -1.90 2.09 22.72
CA GLN A 206 -1.11 2.38 23.91
C GLN A 206 -0.26 1.15 24.25
N LEU A 207 1.05 1.30 24.33
CA LEU A 207 1.97 0.24 24.67
C LEU A 207 2.16 0.10 26.18
N GLN A 208 2.64 -1.06 26.62
CA GLN A 208 2.96 -1.33 28.03
C GLN A 208 4.12 -0.45 28.54
N ASN A 209 5.04 -0.05 27.68
CA ASN A 209 6.16 0.83 27.99
C ASN A 209 5.76 2.34 28.05
N GLY A 210 4.49 2.65 27.81
CA GLY A 210 3.96 4.02 27.83
C GLY A 210 4.05 4.78 26.49
N GLU A 211 4.63 4.18 25.46
CA GLU A 211 4.63 4.75 24.10
C GLU A 211 3.24 4.61 23.45
N GLU A 212 3.00 5.50 22.49
CA GLU A 212 1.82 5.43 21.63
C GLU A 212 2.23 5.11 20.20
N LYS A 213 1.53 4.15 19.60
CA LYS A 213 1.62 3.83 18.17
C LYS A 213 0.28 4.11 17.49
N CYS A 214 0.33 4.23 16.18
CA CYS A 214 -0.83 4.46 15.34
C CYS A 214 -0.89 3.36 14.26
N VAL A 215 -2.09 2.86 14.01
CA VAL A 215 -2.37 1.97 12.88
C VAL A 215 -3.46 2.59 12.03
N VAL A 216 -3.17 2.77 10.75
CA VAL A 216 -4.12 3.29 9.76
C VAL A 216 -4.50 2.17 8.81
N ILE A 217 -5.81 1.98 8.59
CA ILE A 217 -6.33 0.97 7.66
C ILE A 217 -6.96 1.66 6.46
N LEU A 218 -6.26 1.72 5.36
CA LEU A 218 -6.73 2.31 4.11
C LEU A 218 -7.66 1.36 3.35
N THR A 219 -8.51 1.91 2.50
CA THR A 219 -9.12 1.13 1.42
C THR A 219 -8.04 0.74 0.39
N GLU A 220 -8.30 -0.27 -0.42
CA GLU A 220 -7.38 -0.67 -1.50
C GLU A 220 -7.13 0.49 -2.48
N LYS A 221 -8.16 1.27 -2.81
CA LYS A 221 -8.05 2.44 -3.68
C LYS A 221 -7.19 3.56 -3.06
N GLU A 222 -7.36 3.85 -1.77
CA GLU A 222 -6.52 4.84 -1.10
C GLU A 222 -5.06 4.37 -0.99
N ALA A 223 -4.84 3.07 -0.82
CA ALA A 223 -3.49 2.50 -0.82
C ALA A 223 -2.84 2.56 -2.23
N ASP A 224 -3.61 2.36 -3.31
CA ASP A 224 -3.13 2.58 -4.68
C ASP A 224 -2.67 4.03 -4.89
N ASN A 225 -3.36 4.99 -4.28
CA ASN A 225 -3.08 6.41 -4.33
C ASN A 225 -2.20 6.92 -3.16
N CYS A 226 -1.66 6.04 -2.35
CA CYS A 226 -0.77 6.37 -1.24
C CYS A 226 0.68 6.46 -1.73
N TRP A 227 1.36 7.53 -1.32
CA TRP A 227 2.73 7.85 -1.69
C TRP A 227 3.58 7.96 -0.43
N LEU A 228 4.48 7.00 -0.23
CA LEU A 228 5.52 7.06 0.79
C LEU A 228 6.76 7.66 0.15
N LEU A 229 7.11 8.86 0.55
CA LEU A 229 8.16 9.67 -0.06
C LEU A 229 9.12 10.17 1.03
N GLU A 230 10.25 10.71 0.60
CA GLU A 230 11.17 11.43 1.46
C GLU A 230 11.00 12.94 1.24
N GLN A 231 10.88 13.70 2.34
CA GLN A 231 10.82 15.14 2.35
C GLN A 231 11.70 15.68 3.48
N ASP A 232 12.67 16.52 3.16
CA ASP A 232 13.64 17.07 4.14
C ASP A 232 14.33 15.96 4.98
N GLY A 233 14.71 14.84 4.35
CA GLY A 233 15.33 13.70 5.02
C GLY A 233 14.39 12.89 5.93
N LYS A 234 13.08 13.12 5.86
CA LYS A 234 12.06 12.40 6.63
C LYS A 234 11.10 11.68 5.72
N LYS A 235 10.70 10.47 6.12
CA LYS A 235 9.65 9.72 5.46
C LYS A 235 8.30 10.39 5.71
N VAL A 236 7.53 10.61 4.64
CA VAL A 236 6.21 11.23 4.68
C VAL A 236 5.21 10.39 3.89
N CYS A 237 3.94 10.49 4.26
CA CYS A 237 2.86 9.80 3.56
C CYS A 237 1.84 10.81 3.03
N TYR A 238 1.54 10.66 1.75
CA TYR A 238 0.49 11.40 1.07
C TYR A 238 -0.51 10.45 0.42
N ILE A 239 -1.76 10.84 0.33
CA ILE A 239 -2.79 10.19 -0.49
C ILE A 239 -3.27 11.23 -1.51
N SER A 240 -3.20 10.89 -2.79
CA SER A 240 -3.67 11.76 -3.88
C SER A 240 -3.98 10.95 -5.13
N ASP A 241 -5.00 11.36 -5.88
CA ASP A 241 -5.27 10.83 -7.21
C ASP A 241 -4.23 11.34 -8.25
N ALA A 242 -3.58 12.48 -7.95
CA ALA A 242 -2.44 12.97 -8.72
C ALA A 242 -1.17 12.19 -8.41
N ASP A 243 -0.22 12.22 -9.33
CA ASP A 243 1.07 11.57 -9.15
C ASP A 243 1.99 12.44 -8.30
N LEU A 244 2.69 11.81 -7.34
CA LEU A 244 3.66 12.47 -6.48
C LEU A 244 5.03 11.82 -6.62
N TYR A 245 6.06 12.64 -6.54
CA TYR A 245 7.45 12.17 -6.47
C TYR A 245 8.29 13.07 -5.57
N SER A 246 9.40 12.56 -5.06
CA SER A 246 10.38 13.36 -4.31
C SER A 246 11.64 13.58 -5.14
N SER A 247 12.21 14.79 -5.04
CA SER A 247 13.48 15.13 -5.66
C SER A 247 14.19 16.18 -4.80
N LEU A 248 15.47 15.96 -4.52
CA LEU A 248 16.33 16.88 -3.77
C LEU A 248 15.73 17.34 -2.42
N GLY A 249 15.03 16.44 -1.73
CA GLY A 249 14.40 16.73 -0.44
C GLY A 249 13.00 17.36 -0.51
N ASP A 250 12.53 17.67 -1.68
CA ASP A 250 11.20 18.22 -1.91
C ASP A 250 10.22 17.17 -2.45
N VAL A 251 8.94 17.41 -2.27
CA VAL A 251 7.85 16.61 -2.85
C VAL A 251 7.11 17.44 -3.88
N TYR A 252 6.93 16.87 -5.04
CA TYR A 252 6.22 17.46 -6.18
C TYR A 252 4.92 16.71 -6.43
N ILE A 253 3.88 17.45 -6.83
CA ILE A 253 2.61 16.90 -7.28
C ILE A 253 2.41 17.24 -8.75
N PHE A 254 2.12 16.22 -9.55
CA PHE A 254 1.85 16.34 -10.98
C PHE A 254 0.42 15.91 -11.27
N SER A 255 -0.29 16.71 -12.07
CA SER A 255 -1.64 16.38 -12.54
C SER A 255 -1.89 16.97 -13.90
N THR A 256 -2.61 16.24 -14.74
CA THR A 256 -3.18 16.75 -15.99
C THR A 256 -4.45 17.57 -15.77
N ASP A 257 -5.04 17.49 -14.58
CA ASP A 257 -6.23 18.22 -14.19
C ASP A 257 -5.85 19.61 -13.63
N LYS A 258 -6.71 20.59 -13.80
CA LYS A 258 -6.51 21.95 -13.28
C LYS A 258 -6.55 22.03 -11.75
N LYS A 259 -6.98 20.99 -11.07
CA LYS A 259 -7.10 20.92 -9.61
C LYS A 259 -6.79 19.52 -9.14
N ALA A 260 -5.93 19.43 -8.14
CA ALA A 260 -5.69 18.18 -7.42
C ALA A 260 -5.89 18.39 -5.93
N ALA A 261 -6.30 17.33 -5.24
CA ALA A 261 -6.34 17.29 -3.79
C ALA A 261 -5.33 16.25 -3.29
N TYR A 262 -4.72 16.55 -2.16
CA TYR A 262 -3.92 15.58 -1.46
C TYR A 262 -4.21 15.59 0.04
N TYR A 263 -3.93 14.47 0.69
CA TYR A 263 -4.03 14.29 2.12
C TYR A 263 -2.66 13.93 2.65
N LYS A 264 -2.15 14.69 3.61
CA LYS A 264 -0.86 14.41 4.29
C LYS A 264 -1.14 13.73 5.62
N LEU A 265 -0.46 12.62 5.89
CA LEU A 265 -0.51 11.98 7.20
C LEU A 265 0.19 12.87 8.23
N LYS A 266 -0.53 13.19 9.29
CA LYS A 266 0.03 13.73 10.53
C LYS A 266 0.29 12.57 11.49
N THR A 267 1.43 12.56 12.11
CA THR A 267 1.85 11.60 13.13
C THR A 267 1.86 12.26 14.52
N GLY A 268 2.13 11.51 15.57
CA GLY A 268 2.17 12.02 16.95
C GLY A 268 0.87 11.77 17.72
N MET A 269 0.55 12.65 18.69
CA MET A 269 -0.58 12.44 19.64
C MET A 269 -1.97 12.38 18.99
N ASN A 270 -2.18 13.08 17.88
CA ASN A 270 -3.44 13.06 17.14
C ASN A 270 -3.18 12.69 15.67
N PRO A 271 -2.89 11.41 15.39
CA PRO A 271 -2.62 10.97 14.03
C PRO A 271 -3.87 11.02 13.15
N GLY A 272 -3.67 11.27 11.87
CA GLY A 272 -4.73 11.34 10.88
C GLY A 272 -4.30 12.08 9.62
N PHE A 273 -5.16 12.06 8.61
CA PHE A 273 -4.89 12.74 7.34
C PHE A 273 -5.47 14.15 7.30
N GLU A 274 -4.66 15.12 6.92
CA GLU A 274 -5.07 16.49 6.67
C GLU A 274 -5.19 16.73 5.17
N GLN A 275 -6.36 17.23 4.76
CA GLN A 275 -6.64 17.54 3.36
C GLN A 275 -6.06 18.91 2.97
N LYS A 276 -5.47 18.96 1.78
CA LYS A 276 -5.09 20.19 1.08
C LYS A 276 -5.43 20.08 -0.40
N ALA A 277 -5.73 21.22 -1.02
CA ALA A 277 -6.03 21.29 -2.43
C ALA A 277 -5.00 22.18 -3.12
N VAL A 278 -4.69 21.83 -4.36
CA VAL A 278 -3.80 22.57 -5.24
C VAL A 278 -4.57 22.94 -6.48
N ILE A 279 -4.42 24.19 -6.93
CA ILE A 279 -4.99 24.68 -8.17
C ILE A 279 -3.82 24.94 -9.11
N PHE A 280 -3.84 24.30 -10.27
CA PHE A 280 -2.85 24.49 -11.30
C PHE A 280 -3.29 25.63 -12.23
N ASN A 281 -2.45 26.64 -12.41
CA ASN A 281 -2.75 27.78 -13.26
C ASN A 281 -2.69 27.45 -14.75
N GLN A 282 -2.01 26.36 -15.11
CA GLN A 282 -1.90 25.85 -16.49
C GLN A 282 -2.04 24.32 -16.51
N GLN A 283 -2.33 23.75 -17.68
CA GLN A 283 -2.29 22.31 -17.87
C GLN A 283 -0.84 21.81 -17.80
N GLN A 284 -0.63 20.71 -17.09
CA GLN A 284 0.67 20.06 -16.87
C GLN A 284 1.66 20.95 -16.11
N MET A 285 1.49 21.03 -14.79
CA MET A 285 2.45 21.70 -13.92
C MET A 285 2.82 20.79 -12.74
N ASP A 286 4.11 20.76 -12.43
CA ASP A 286 4.60 20.25 -11.17
C ASP A 286 4.53 21.36 -10.13
N ILE A 287 3.93 21.06 -8.99
CA ILE A 287 3.89 21.96 -7.84
C ILE A 287 4.68 21.36 -6.71
N ARG A 288 5.64 22.13 -6.20
CA ARG A 288 6.41 21.76 -5.02
C ARG A 288 5.54 21.86 -3.76
N ILE A 289 5.50 20.79 -2.99
CA ILE A 289 4.88 20.76 -1.68
C ILE A 289 5.96 21.05 -0.63
N GLN A 290 5.87 22.19 0.00
CA GLN A 290 6.81 22.53 1.07
C GLN A 290 6.47 21.81 2.36
N SER A 291 7.50 21.50 3.18
CA SER A 291 7.37 20.83 4.49
C SER A 291 6.43 21.57 5.44
N LYS A 292 6.35 22.89 5.34
CA LYS A 292 5.48 23.75 6.15
C LYS A 292 4.05 23.85 5.60
N GLY A 293 3.73 23.17 4.50
CA GLY A 293 2.38 23.16 3.92
C GLY A 293 1.94 24.48 3.28
N ILE A 294 2.85 25.41 3.06
CA ILE A 294 2.61 26.64 2.32
C ILE A 294 2.92 26.34 0.84
N LEU A 295 1.91 26.52 -0.01
CA LEU A 295 2.12 26.53 -1.44
C LEU A 295 2.71 27.89 -1.81
N GLU A 296 3.97 27.93 -2.19
CA GLU A 296 4.50 29.07 -2.94
C GLU A 296 3.89 29.05 -4.35
N GLU A 297 3.64 30.22 -4.92
CA GLU A 297 3.27 30.32 -6.33
C GLU A 297 4.24 29.48 -7.16
N ALA A 298 3.67 28.60 -7.96
CA ALA A 298 4.45 27.72 -8.81
C ALA A 298 5.29 28.59 -9.76
N LYS A 299 6.57 28.73 -9.46
CA LYS A 299 7.51 29.13 -10.49
C LYS A 299 7.52 27.99 -11.51
N TRP A 300 7.38 28.33 -12.78
CA TRP A 300 7.65 27.44 -13.88
C TRP A 300 8.98 26.73 -13.59
N LEU A 301 8.92 25.49 -13.18
CA LEU A 301 10.00 24.60 -13.51
C LEU A 301 9.84 24.46 -15.04
N GLU A 302 10.68 25.15 -15.80
CA GLU A 302 10.90 24.73 -17.18
C GLU A 302 10.99 23.22 -17.10
N THR A 303 10.02 22.56 -17.71
CA THR A 303 10.08 21.11 -17.90
C THR A 303 11.50 20.86 -18.28
N ALA A 304 12.22 20.12 -17.43
CA ALA A 304 13.64 19.87 -17.66
C ALA A 304 13.71 19.53 -19.12
N ASN A 305 14.31 20.44 -19.88
CA ASN A 305 14.36 20.30 -21.31
C ASN A 305 14.91 18.91 -21.53
N PHE A 306 14.08 17.98 -21.96
CA PHE A 306 14.53 16.76 -22.57
C PHE A 306 15.18 17.16 -23.90
N HIS A 307 16.20 18.03 -23.78
CA HIS A 307 17.18 18.28 -24.80
C HIS A 307 18.10 17.09 -24.82
N GLY A 308 17.76 16.09 -25.58
CA GLY A 308 18.63 14.96 -25.69
C GLY A 308 18.19 13.86 -26.62
N ILE A 309 17.04 13.96 -27.22
CA ILE A 309 16.68 13.07 -28.33
C ILE A 309 16.25 13.99 -29.48
N GLU A 310 17.23 14.54 -30.18
CA GLU A 310 16.98 14.90 -31.56
C GLU A 310 16.58 13.63 -32.28
N PRO A 311 15.45 13.62 -33.00
CA PRO A 311 15.10 12.47 -33.81
C PRO A 311 16.17 12.32 -34.89
N TYR A 312 16.84 11.16 -34.90
CA TYR A 312 17.66 10.74 -36.02
C TYR A 312 16.79 10.53 -37.26
#